data_1cf81b35a411934f5c294eb99e34eedc
#
_entry.id   1cf81b35a411934f5c294eb99e34eedc
#
_cell.length_a   1.000
_cell.length_b   1.000
_cell.length_c   1.000
_cell.angle_alpha   90.00
_cell.angle_beta   90.00
_cell.angle_gamma   90.00
#
_symmetry.space_group_name_H-M   'P 1'
#
loop_
_entity.id
_entity.type
_entity.pdbx_description
1 polymer ?
#
loop_
_entity_poly.entity_id
_entity_poly.type
_entity_poly.pdbx_seq_one_letter_code
_entity_poly.pdbx_strand_id
1 'polypeptide(L)'
;MDRKEYCDRVLAQVGRLTSDEANDLRNDLAGHIEDHAEALVEHGYTEDAAYGRAVALMGDPEETGRALRRCYRGWWLVIVQRAARILTALLCVLIAGLIVKSSGLYGAIRDR
;
A
#
# COMPACT_ATOMS: atom_id res chain seq x y z
N MET A 1 -16.71 -1.92 -21.16
CA MET A 1 -15.42 -2.30 -20.56
C MET A 1 -15.64 -3.50 -19.65
N ASP A 2 -14.83 -4.53 -19.86
CA ASP A 2 -14.86 -5.74 -19.07
C ASP A 2 -14.16 -5.54 -17.72
N ARG A 3 -14.50 -6.32 -16.71
CA ARG A 3 -13.89 -6.33 -15.38
C ARG A 3 -12.37 -6.50 -15.46
N LYS A 4 -11.90 -7.45 -16.24
CA LYS A 4 -10.49 -7.71 -16.44
C LYS A 4 -9.76 -6.51 -17.07
N GLU A 5 -10.36 -5.93 -18.10
CA GLU A 5 -9.83 -4.76 -18.77
C GLU A 5 -9.73 -3.56 -17.83
N TYR A 6 -10.76 -3.36 -17.01
CA TYR A 6 -10.75 -2.31 -15.99
C TYR A 6 -9.60 -2.50 -15.01
N CYS A 7 -9.44 -3.69 -14.46
CA CYS A 7 -8.34 -3.99 -13.54
C CYS A 7 -6.98 -3.80 -14.19
N ASP A 8 -6.80 -4.25 -15.43
CA ASP A 8 -5.55 -4.10 -16.16
C ASP A 8 -5.20 -2.63 -16.39
N ARG A 9 -6.19 -1.80 -16.74
CA ARG A 9 -5.99 -0.35 -16.93
C ARG A 9 -5.62 0.36 -15.63
N VAL A 10 -6.28 0.02 -14.53
CA VAL A 10 -5.97 0.58 -13.21
C VAL A 10 -4.54 0.21 -12.82
N LEU A 11 -4.18 -1.06 -12.94
CA LEU A 11 -2.84 -1.53 -12.60
C LEU A 11 -1.74 -0.88 -13.44
N ALA A 12 -2.02 -0.64 -14.73
CA ALA A 12 -1.09 0.04 -15.62
C ALA A 12 -0.78 1.47 -15.16
N GLN A 13 -1.77 2.17 -14.59
CA GLN A 13 -1.60 3.53 -14.08
C GLN A 13 -0.90 3.57 -12.71
N VAL A 14 -1.10 2.57 -11.89
CA VAL A 14 -0.44 2.47 -10.58
C VAL A 14 1.07 2.33 -10.73
N GLY A 15 1.52 1.63 -11.75
CA GLY A 15 2.93 1.51 -12.10
C GLY A 15 3.63 0.35 -11.40
N ARG A 16 4.75 0.62 -10.72
CA ARG A 16 5.58 -0.44 -10.13
C ARG A 16 4.92 -1.07 -8.92
N LEU A 17 4.44 -2.29 -9.11
CA LEU A 17 3.91 -3.14 -8.05
C LEU A 17 4.64 -4.48 -8.10
N THR A 18 4.85 -5.09 -6.94
CA THR A 18 5.27 -6.49 -6.88
C THR A 18 4.14 -7.38 -7.39
N SER A 19 4.45 -8.62 -7.76
CA SER A 19 3.43 -9.57 -8.21
C SER A 19 2.34 -9.77 -7.17
N ASP A 20 2.71 -9.84 -5.89
CA ASP A 20 1.78 -10.01 -4.78
C ASP A 20 0.89 -8.78 -4.60
N GLU A 21 1.47 -7.58 -4.64
CA GLU A 21 0.71 -6.32 -4.55
C GLU A 21 -0.26 -6.17 -5.72
N ALA A 22 0.18 -6.51 -6.94
CA ALA A 22 -0.66 -6.47 -8.12
C ALA A 22 -1.83 -7.43 -8.02
N ASN A 23 -1.60 -8.65 -7.54
CA ASN A 23 -2.65 -9.65 -7.34
C ASN A 23 -3.64 -9.21 -6.26
N ASP A 24 -3.17 -8.69 -5.15
CA ASP A 24 -4.01 -8.19 -4.06
C ASP A 24 -4.90 -7.05 -4.54
N LEU A 25 -4.34 -6.08 -5.26
CA LEU A 25 -5.09 -4.96 -5.81
C LEU A 25 -6.12 -5.43 -6.83
N ARG A 26 -5.73 -6.36 -7.71
CA ARG A 26 -6.65 -6.95 -8.70
C ARG A 26 -7.82 -7.65 -8.02
N ASN A 27 -7.56 -8.43 -6.98
CA ASN A 27 -8.59 -9.13 -6.21
C ASN A 27 -9.52 -8.14 -5.50
N ASP A 28 -8.98 -7.09 -4.92
CA ASP A 28 -9.78 -6.04 -4.26
C ASP A 28 -10.70 -5.34 -5.25
N LEU A 29 -10.18 -4.93 -6.40
CA LEU A 29 -10.96 -4.27 -7.45
C LEU A 29 -12.05 -5.20 -7.99
N ALA A 30 -11.70 -6.46 -8.26
CA ALA A 30 -12.66 -7.47 -8.73
C ALA A 30 -13.76 -7.70 -7.70
N GLY A 31 -13.40 -7.78 -6.41
CA GLY A 31 -14.36 -7.93 -5.32
C GLY A 31 -15.35 -6.78 -5.24
N HIS A 32 -14.88 -5.54 -5.37
CA HIS A 32 -15.75 -4.36 -5.40
C HIS A 32 -16.71 -4.38 -6.59
N ILE A 33 -16.23 -4.75 -7.77
CA ILE A 33 -17.07 -4.87 -8.96
C ILE A 33 -18.14 -5.95 -8.76
N GLU A 34 -17.76 -7.09 -8.21
CA GLU A 34 -18.68 -8.19 -7.93
C GLU A 34 -19.76 -7.79 -6.91
N ASP A 35 -19.38 -7.11 -5.84
CA ASP A 35 -20.31 -6.63 -4.83
C ASP A 35 -21.34 -5.66 -5.42
N HIS A 36 -20.90 -4.72 -6.25
CA HIS A 36 -21.81 -3.81 -6.96
C HIS A 36 -22.71 -4.53 -7.93
N ALA A 37 -22.17 -5.49 -8.68
CA ALA A 37 -22.97 -6.28 -9.64
C ALA A 37 -24.02 -7.12 -8.92
N GLU A 38 -23.68 -7.75 -7.81
CA GLU A 38 -24.60 -8.54 -7.00
C GLU A 38 -25.76 -7.68 -6.48
N ALA A 39 -25.46 -6.50 -5.96
CA ALA A 39 -26.47 -5.56 -5.51
C ALA A 39 -27.41 -5.14 -6.65
N LEU A 40 -26.87 -4.91 -7.84
CA LEU A 40 -27.66 -4.54 -9.02
C LEU A 40 -28.55 -5.69 -9.51
N VAL A 41 -28.06 -6.93 -9.46
CA VAL A 41 -28.86 -8.11 -9.79
C VAL A 41 -30.07 -8.23 -8.83
N GLU A 42 -29.88 -7.98 -7.56
CA GLU A 42 -30.96 -7.93 -6.56
C GLU A 42 -32.01 -6.86 -6.90
N HIS A 43 -31.62 -5.79 -7.56
CA HIS A 43 -32.51 -4.71 -8.00
C HIS A 43 -33.16 -4.96 -9.35
N GLY A 44 -32.94 -6.15 -9.96
CA GLY A 44 -33.61 -6.55 -11.19
C GLY A 44 -32.79 -6.46 -12.48
N TYR A 45 -31.50 -6.12 -12.38
CA TYR A 45 -30.62 -6.11 -13.55
C TYR A 45 -30.22 -7.52 -13.94
N THR A 46 -30.01 -7.72 -15.26
CA THR A 46 -29.42 -8.98 -15.75
C THR A 46 -27.95 -9.02 -15.34
N GLU A 47 -27.37 -10.21 -15.29
CA GLU A 47 -25.98 -10.38 -14.89
C GLU A 47 -25.01 -9.55 -15.74
N ASP A 48 -25.13 -9.60 -17.05
CA ASP A 48 -24.28 -8.84 -17.97
C ASP A 48 -24.46 -7.33 -17.81
N ALA A 49 -25.71 -6.85 -17.69
CA ALA A 49 -26.00 -5.44 -17.46
C ALA A 49 -25.50 -4.98 -16.09
N ALA A 50 -25.60 -5.84 -15.07
CA ALA A 50 -25.10 -5.55 -13.72
C ALA A 50 -23.58 -5.36 -13.70
N TYR A 51 -22.82 -6.23 -14.36
CA TYR A 51 -21.37 -6.10 -14.46
C TYR A 51 -20.96 -4.85 -15.23
N GLY A 52 -21.60 -4.57 -16.35
CA GLY A 52 -21.34 -3.35 -17.12
C GLY A 52 -21.60 -2.08 -16.31
N ARG A 53 -22.69 -2.05 -15.56
CA ARG A 53 -23.04 -0.93 -14.69
C ARG A 53 -22.09 -0.82 -13.50
N ALA A 54 -21.71 -1.95 -12.89
CA ALA A 54 -20.78 -1.98 -11.78
C ALA A 54 -19.41 -1.40 -12.18
N VAL A 55 -18.89 -1.79 -13.34
CA VAL A 55 -17.63 -1.22 -13.88
C VAL A 55 -17.77 0.28 -14.13
N ALA A 56 -18.90 0.72 -14.67
CA ALA A 56 -19.15 2.15 -14.89
C ALA A 56 -19.21 2.94 -13.57
N LEU A 57 -19.76 2.34 -12.52
CA LEU A 57 -19.82 2.97 -11.19
C LEU A 57 -18.45 3.10 -10.52
N MET A 58 -17.48 2.28 -10.89
CA MET A 58 -16.11 2.39 -10.38
C MET A 58 -15.38 3.62 -10.90
N GLY A 59 -15.88 4.25 -11.95
CA GLY A 59 -15.32 5.46 -12.54
C GLY A 59 -14.27 5.18 -13.60
N ASP A 60 -13.51 6.21 -13.96
CA ASP A 60 -12.47 6.10 -14.98
C ASP A 60 -11.27 5.31 -14.43
N PRO A 61 -10.84 4.22 -15.11
CA PRO A 61 -9.73 3.40 -14.63
C PRO A 61 -8.40 4.17 -14.57
N GLU A 62 -8.16 5.08 -15.49
CA GLU A 62 -6.94 5.90 -15.51
C GLU A 62 -6.90 6.85 -14.31
N GLU A 63 -8.01 7.49 -13.98
CA GLU A 63 -8.12 8.38 -12.83
C GLU A 63 -8.01 7.62 -11.52
N THR A 64 -8.69 6.49 -11.40
CA THR A 64 -8.61 5.61 -10.24
C THR A 64 -7.18 5.11 -10.03
N GLY A 65 -6.52 4.68 -11.10
CA GLY A 65 -5.15 4.22 -11.06
C GLY A 65 -4.18 5.30 -10.60
N ARG A 66 -4.35 6.54 -11.07
CA ARG A 66 -3.53 7.68 -10.64
C ARG A 66 -3.74 8.01 -9.16
N ALA A 67 -4.96 7.96 -8.69
CA ALA A 67 -5.27 8.17 -7.28
C ALA A 67 -4.62 7.09 -6.40
N LEU A 68 -4.70 5.83 -6.80
CA LEU A 68 -4.05 4.71 -6.12
C LEU A 68 -2.53 4.83 -6.16
N ARG A 69 -1.97 5.27 -7.27
CA ARG A 69 -0.53 5.53 -7.39
C ARG A 69 -0.05 6.53 -6.35
N ARG A 70 -0.82 7.59 -6.10
CA ARG A 70 -0.52 8.58 -5.06
C ARG A 70 -0.56 7.95 -3.68
N CYS A 71 -1.53 7.10 -3.40
CA CYS A 71 -1.65 6.38 -2.12
C CYS A 71 -0.47 5.44 -1.90
N TYR A 72 -0.11 4.62 -2.89
CA TYR A 72 1.03 3.71 -2.80
C TYR A 72 2.35 4.45 -2.66
N ARG A 73 2.53 5.55 -3.38
CA ARG A 73 3.72 6.38 -3.30
C ARG A 73 3.83 7.06 -1.93
N GLY A 74 2.73 7.55 -1.39
CA GLY A 74 2.68 8.14 -0.05
C GLY A 74 3.00 7.11 1.03
N TRP A 75 2.51 5.91 0.88
CA TRP A 75 2.77 4.81 1.80
C TRP A 75 4.26 4.40 1.80
N TRP A 76 4.87 4.34 0.63
CA TRP A 76 6.31 4.09 0.48
C TRP A 76 7.15 5.12 1.23
N LEU A 77 6.82 6.39 1.09
CA LEU A 77 7.48 7.48 1.80
C LEU A 77 7.35 7.33 3.31
N VAL A 78 6.18 6.95 3.80
CA VAL A 78 5.94 6.71 5.23
C VAL A 78 6.77 5.52 5.72
N ILE A 79 6.83 4.44 4.97
CA ILE A 79 7.64 3.26 5.32
C ILE A 79 9.13 3.62 5.34
N VAL A 80 9.62 4.32 4.33
CA VAL A 80 11.02 4.75 4.26
C VAL A 80 11.36 5.68 5.41
N GLN A 81 10.48 6.62 5.75
CA GLN A 81 10.66 7.50 6.91
C GLN A 81 10.68 6.74 8.23
N ARG A 82 9.79 5.77 8.41
CA ARG A 82 9.75 4.93 9.60
C ARG A 82 11.00 4.06 9.71
N ALA A 83 11.42 3.44 8.62
CA ALA A 83 12.66 2.65 8.60
C ALA A 83 13.88 3.50 8.91
N ALA A 84 13.97 4.70 8.37
CA ALA A 84 15.06 5.64 8.65
C ALA A 84 15.06 6.05 10.13
N ARG A 85 13.90 6.32 10.73
CA ARG A 85 13.78 6.65 12.15
C ARG A 85 14.22 5.50 13.05
N ILE A 86 13.81 4.28 12.74
CA ILE A 86 14.19 3.08 13.49
C ILE A 86 15.70 2.87 13.41
N LEU A 87 16.28 3.00 12.22
CA LEU A 87 17.72 2.88 12.00
C LEU A 87 18.49 3.94 12.78
N THR A 88 18.05 5.19 12.75
CA THR A 88 18.66 6.29 13.48
C THR A 88 18.57 6.06 14.99
N ALA A 89 17.45 5.62 15.50
CA ALA A 89 17.26 5.32 16.92
C ALA A 89 18.18 4.18 17.37
N LEU A 90 18.29 3.10 16.59
CA LEU A 90 19.19 1.98 16.88
C LEU A 90 20.65 2.43 16.89
N LEU A 91 21.06 3.26 15.95
CA LEU A 91 22.39 3.81 15.87
C LEU A 91 22.70 4.69 17.09
N CYS A 92 21.77 5.54 17.49
CA CYS A 92 21.91 6.39 18.68
C CYS A 92 22.05 5.54 19.97
N VAL A 93 21.25 4.47 20.09
CA VAL A 93 21.33 3.54 21.23
C VAL A 93 22.69 2.85 21.28
N LEU A 94 23.21 2.41 20.13
CA LEU A 94 24.53 1.78 20.03
C LEU A 94 25.63 2.74 20.42
N ILE A 95 25.59 3.97 19.94
CA ILE A 95 26.59 5.01 20.27
C ILE A 95 26.52 5.37 21.76
N ALA A 96 25.32 5.54 22.30
CA ALA A 96 25.10 5.81 23.71
C ALA A 96 25.60 4.65 24.57
N GLY A 97 25.35 3.41 24.17
CA GLY A 97 25.88 2.22 24.84
C GLY A 97 27.41 2.18 24.88
N LEU A 98 28.04 2.51 23.75
CA LEU A 98 29.50 2.59 23.68
C LEU A 98 30.08 3.70 24.57
N ILE A 99 29.45 4.88 24.60
CA ILE A 99 29.85 6.00 25.45
C ILE A 99 29.69 5.64 26.93
N VAL A 100 28.60 5.03 27.32
CA VAL A 100 28.37 4.58 28.71
C VAL A 100 29.37 3.52 29.11
N LYS A 101 29.66 2.57 28.22
CA LYS A 101 30.69 1.54 28.49
C LYS A 101 32.07 2.14 28.64
N SER A 102 32.42 3.09 27.78
CA SER A 102 33.70 3.83 27.88
C SER A 102 33.75 4.69 29.13
N SER A 103 32.63 5.36 29.46
CA SER A 103 32.51 6.18 30.66
C SER A 103 32.56 5.35 31.95
N GLY A 104 31.96 4.16 31.93
CA GLY A 104 32.01 3.22 33.04
C GLY A 104 33.40 2.70 33.32
N LEU A 105 34.19 2.41 32.30
CA LEU A 105 35.61 2.08 32.41
C LEU A 105 36.42 3.23 32.97
N TYR A 106 36.10 4.44 32.55
CA TYR A 106 36.76 5.65 33.03
C TYR A 106 36.44 5.93 34.48
N GLY A 107 35.19 5.68 34.90
CA GLY A 107 34.75 5.81 36.28
C GLY A 107 35.41 4.80 37.20
N ALA A 108 35.56 3.56 36.76
CA ALA A 108 36.28 2.52 37.51
C ALA A 108 37.73 2.80 37.71
N ILE A 109 38.40 3.42 36.74
CA ILE A 109 39.80 3.85 36.84
C ILE A 109 39.95 5.09 37.74
N ARG A 110 38.94 5.95 37.75
CA ARG A 110 38.92 7.19 38.51
C ARG A 110 38.69 6.97 40.00
N ASP A 111 37.93 5.93 40.33
CA ASP A 111 37.60 5.54 41.71
C ASP A 111 38.76 4.81 42.42
N ARG A 112 39.80 4.53 41.71
CA ARG A 112 41.05 3.98 42.23
C ARG A 112 42.09 5.09 42.41
#